data_cc752f25bcddb076c6a80070618e4ea4
#
_entry.id   cc752f25bcddb076c6a80070618e4ea4
#
_cell.length_a   1.000
_cell.length_b   1.000
_cell.length_c   1.000
_cell.angle_alpha   90.00
_cell.angle_beta   90.00
_cell.angle_gamma   90.00
#
_symmetry.space_group_name_H-M   'P 1'
#
loop_
_entity.id
_entity.type
_entity.pdbx_description
1 polymer ?
#
loop_
_entity_poly.entity_id
_entity_poly.type
_entity_poly.pdbx_seq_one_letter_code
_entity_poly.pdbx_strand_id
1 'polypeptide(L)'
;MIAAMNPCPCGYLGSTQRACRCTPDQVNRYQAKLSGPLLDRIDLQVEVPALPADQLVQAPAGEASVAIRERVAQARAVALARQGKTNQALQGQEIDTHLHLQDAAAKFLNTAAARLGWSARSTHRALKVARTIADLAGAPSTEVGHVAEAVQYRRVLRSPV
;
A
#
# COMPACT_ATOMS: atom_id res chain seq x y z
N MET A 1 1.32 -11.32 -6.77
CA MET A 1 1.85 -12.04 -5.60
C MET A 1 1.19 -11.47 -4.36
N ILE A 2 0.63 -12.32 -3.51
CA ILE A 2 0.13 -11.97 -2.17
C ILE A 2 1.00 -12.76 -1.19
N ALA A 3 1.53 -12.10 -0.17
CA ALA A 3 2.37 -12.70 0.85
C ALA A 3 1.98 -12.18 2.23
N ALA A 4 2.17 -13.00 3.25
CA ALA A 4 1.99 -12.62 4.64
C ALA A 4 3.23 -13.04 5.44
N MET A 5 3.59 -12.22 6.42
CA MET A 5 4.68 -12.53 7.36
C MET A 5 4.37 -11.98 8.74
N ASN A 6 4.96 -12.58 9.75
CA ASN A 6 4.92 -12.04 11.09
C ASN A 6 5.88 -10.84 11.23
N PRO A 7 5.65 -9.91 12.18
CA PRO A 7 6.53 -8.77 12.39
C PRO A 7 7.89 -9.14 12.99
N CYS A 8 7.99 -10.32 13.63
CA CYS A 8 9.21 -10.85 14.24
C CYS A 8 9.14 -12.38 14.35
N PRO A 9 10.23 -13.10 14.76
CA PRO A 9 10.23 -14.55 14.89
C PRO A 9 9.17 -15.12 15.85
N CYS A 10 8.83 -14.42 16.93
CA CYS A 10 7.80 -14.88 17.86
C CYS A 10 6.38 -14.42 17.48
N GLY A 11 6.23 -13.49 16.50
CA GLY A 11 4.94 -12.98 16.02
C GLY A 11 4.32 -11.85 16.85
N TYR A 12 4.91 -11.46 17.99
CA TYR A 12 4.27 -10.57 18.96
C TYR A 12 4.85 -9.15 19.03
N LEU A 13 5.72 -8.76 18.10
CA LEU A 13 6.23 -7.39 18.03
C LEU A 13 5.06 -6.43 17.74
N GLY A 14 4.88 -5.42 18.62
CA GLY A 14 3.75 -4.48 18.51
C GLY A 14 2.40 -5.02 19.02
N SER A 15 2.34 -6.28 19.52
CA SER A 15 1.09 -6.84 20.05
C SER A 15 0.75 -6.22 21.42
N THR A 16 -0.53 -5.86 21.59
CA THR A 16 -1.10 -5.42 22.88
C THR A 16 -1.50 -6.58 23.78
N GLN A 17 -1.63 -7.79 23.21
CA GLN A 17 -2.11 -8.98 23.95
C GLN A 17 -0.98 -9.77 24.61
N ARG A 18 0.22 -9.74 24.04
CA ARG A 18 1.38 -10.48 24.53
C ARG A 18 2.68 -9.75 24.23
N ALA A 19 3.56 -9.68 25.22
CA ALA A 19 4.88 -9.08 25.05
C ALA A 19 5.76 -9.86 24.07
N CYS A 20 6.44 -9.15 23.19
CA CYS A 20 7.46 -9.72 22.32
C CYS A 20 8.65 -10.20 23.16
N ARG A 21 9.18 -11.40 22.85
CA ARG A 21 10.34 -11.99 23.51
C ARG A 21 11.62 -11.94 22.67
N CYS A 22 11.55 -11.35 21.49
CA CYS A 22 12.69 -11.23 20.58
C CYS A 22 13.58 -10.08 21.01
N THR A 23 14.90 -10.30 20.96
CA THR A 23 15.86 -9.19 21.06
C THR A 23 15.83 -8.33 19.78
N PRO A 24 16.24 -7.05 19.84
CA PRO A 24 16.35 -6.21 18.66
C PRO A 24 17.13 -6.87 17.51
N ASP A 25 18.24 -7.55 17.82
CA ASP A 25 19.05 -8.27 16.83
C ASP A 25 18.30 -9.43 16.16
N GLN A 26 17.45 -10.14 16.91
CA GLN A 26 16.62 -11.19 16.33
C GLN A 26 15.57 -10.64 15.39
N VAL A 27 14.94 -9.50 15.75
CA VAL A 27 13.98 -8.80 14.89
C VAL A 27 14.66 -8.32 13.61
N ASN A 28 15.79 -7.63 13.76
CA ASN A 28 16.55 -7.10 12.61
C ASN A 28 16.99 -8.22 11.66
N ARG A 29 17.54 -9.32 12.17
CA ARG A 29 17.93 -10.49 11.37
C ARG A 29 16.74 -11.14 10.65
N TYR A 30 15.58 -11.16 11.27
CA TYR A 30 14.37 -11.70 10.68
C TYR A 30 13.86 -10.81 9.54
N GLN A 31 13.79 -9.51 9.76
CA GLN A 31 13.32 -8.54 8.77
C GLN A 31 14.32 -8.39 7.60
N ALA A 32 15.61 -8.50 7.87
CA ALA A 32 16.68 -8.46 6.85
C ALA A 32 16.61 -9.62 5.82
N LYS A 33 15.82 -10.67 6.09
CA LYS A 33 15.55 -11.72 5.07
C LYS A 33 14.76 -11.19 3.88
N LEU A 34 14.04 -10.07 4.04
CA LEU A 34 13.39 -9.36 2.95
C LEU A 34 14.38 -8.36 2.35
N SER A 35 14.89 -8.67 1.16
CA SER A 35 15.81 -7.76 0.49
C SER A 35 15.12 -6.46 0.08
N GLY A 36 15.85 -5.34 0.11
CA GLY A 36 15.35 -4.04 -0.37
C GLY A 36 14.75 -4.12 -1.78
N PRO A 37 15.44 -4.76 -2.76
CA PRO A 37 14.88 -4.96 -4.10
C PRO A 37 13.58 -5.75 -4.16
N LEU A 38 13.33 -6.68 -3.23
CA LEU A 38 12.06 -7.39 -3.13
C LEU A 38 10.96 -6.44 -2.60
N LEU A 39 11.25 -5.71 -1.52
CA LEU A 39 10.32 -4.73 -0.94
C LEU A 39 9.93 -3.65 -1.96
N ASP A 40 10.87 -3.19 -2.77
CA ASP A 40 10.58 -2.23 -3.85
C ASP A 40 9.65 -2.79 -4.93
N ARG A 41 9.56 -4.11 -5.07
CA ARG A 41 8.63 -4.77 -6.01
C ARG A 41 7.24 -5.03 -5.45
N ILE A 42 7.06 -4.91 -4.15
CA ILE A 42 5.75 -5.02 -3.49
C ILE A 42 5.07 -3.65 -3.52
N ASP A 43 3.88 -3.58 -4.10
CA ASP A 43 3.16 -2.31 -4.27
C ASP A 43 2.48 -1.85 -2.98
N LEU A 44 1.92 -2.79 -2.22
CA LEU A 44 1.15 -2.53 -0.99
C LEU A 44 1.73 -3.33 0.17
N GLN A 45 1.99 -2.63 1.27
CA GLN A 45 2.40 -3.21 2.55
C GLN A 45 1.34 -2.82 3.58
N VAL A 46 0.65 -3.82 4.14
CA VAL A 46 -0.46 -3.61 5.06
C VAL A 46 -0.14 -4.27 6.39
N GLU A 47 -0.23 -3.52 7.47
CA GLU A 47 -0.16 -4.04 8.82
C GLU A 47 -1.55 -4.50 9.26
N VAL A 48 -1.66 -5.75 9.69
CA VAL A 48 -2.90 -6.32 10.19
C VAL A 48 -2.76 -6.54 11.70
N PRO A 49 -3.37 -5.68 12.52
CA PRO A 49 -3.30 -5.83 13.97
C PRO A 49 -4.05 -7.07 14.45
N ALA A 50 -3.61 -7.62 15.58
CA ALA A 50 -4.33 -8.71 16.24
C ALA A 50 -5.68 -8.19 16.77
N LEU A 51 -6.76 -8.94 16.52
CA LEU A 51 -8.07 -8.66 17.09
C LEU A 51 -8.16 -9.23 18.51
N PRO A 52 -8.71 -8.48 19.48
CA PRO A 52 -9.05 -9.01 20.79
C PRO A 52 -10.03 -10.19 20.69
N ALA A 53 -9.90 -11.17 21.60
CA ALA A 53 -10.72 -12.39 21.55
C ALA A 53 -12.23 -12.13 21.66
N ASP A 54 -12.62 -11.13 22.43
CA ASP A 54 -14.00 -10.66 22.58
C ASP A 54 -14.56 -10.11 21.26
N GLN A 55 -13.76 -9.39 20.51
CA GLN A 55 -14.16 -8.87 19.20
C GLN A 55 -14.29 -9.96 18.14
N LEU A 56 -13.51 -11.05 18.24
CA LEU A 56 -13.61 -12.18 17.30
C LEU A 56 -14.96 -12.90 17.40
N VAL A 57 -15.58 -12.94 18.59
CA VAL A 57 -16.86 -13.62 18.83
C VAL A 57 -18.05 -12.70 18.54
N GLN A 58 -17.90 -11.39 18.76
CA GLN A 58 -18.99 -10.42 18.68
C GLN A 58 -18.91 -9.50 17.46
N ALA A 59 -17.84 -9.63 16.62
CA ALA A 59 -17.70 -8.79 15.47
C ALA A 59 -18.88 -8.96 14.49
N PRO A 60 -19.49 -7.86 14.03
CA PRO A 60 -20.48 -7.92 12.97
C PRO A 60 -19.85 -8.52 11.71
N ALA A 61 -20.67 -9.13 10.86
CA ALA A 61 -20.21 -9.60 9.57
C ALA A 61 -19.54 -8.46 8.79
N GLY A 62 -18.34 -8.70 8.28
CA GLY A 62 -17.64 -7.73 7.44
C GLY A 62 -18.38 -7.47 6.12
N GLU A 63 -17.88 -6.51 5.35
CA GLU A 63 -18.42 -6.20 4.02
C GLU A 63 -18.40 -7.45 3.13
N ALA A 64 -19.51 -7.72 2.45
CA ALA A 64 -19.64 -8.91 1.60
C ALA A 64 -18.69 -8.84 0.39
N SER A 65 -18.04 -9.96 0.06
CA SER A 65 -17.10 -10.05 -1.07
C SER A 65 -17.73 -9.66 -2.41
N VAL A 66 -19.04 -9.79 -2.56
CA VAL A 66 -19.78 -9.37 -3.77
C VAL A 66 -19.70 -7.86 -3.94
N ALA A 67 -19.99 -7.07 -2.88
CA ALA A 67 -19.92 -5.62 -2.92
C ALA A 67 -18.50 -5.11 -3.22
N ILE A 68 -17.48 -5.74 -2.60
CA ILE A 68 -16.08 -5.42 -2.88
C ILE A 68 -15.74 -5.72 -4.34
N ARG A 69 -16.19 -6.86 -4.87
CA ARG A 69 -15.95 -7.26 -6.26
C ARG A 69 -16.55 -6.27 -7.25
N GLU A 70 -17.78 -5.83 -7.02
CA GLU A 70 -18.48 -4.87 -7.88
C GLU A 70 -17.71 -3.53 -7.92
N ARG A 71 -17.30 -2.99 -6.77
CA ARG A 71 -16.51 -1.76 -6.67
C ARG A 71 -15.17 -1.88 -7.40
N VAL A 72 -14.48 -3.00 -7.24
CA VAL A 72 -13.21 -3.28 -7.93
C VAL A 72 -13.41 -3.42 -9.44
N ALA A 73 -14.49 -4.09 -9.88
CA ALA A 73 -14.81 -4.23 -11.29
C ALA A 73 -15.11 -2.89 -11.96
N GLN A 74 -15.86 -2.00 -11.28
CA GLN A 74 -16.12 -0.63 -11.74
C GLN A 74 -14.83 0.18 -11.89
N ALA A 75 -13.98 0.22 -10.86
CA ALA A 75 -12.69 0.93 -10.94
C ALA A 75 -11.79 0.38 -12.05
N ARG A 76 -11.76 -0.94 -12.23
CA ARG A 76 -11.05 -1.57 -13.34
C ARG A 76 -11.61 -1.16 -14.72
N ALA A 77 -12.93 -1.11 -14.87
CA ALA A 77 -13.59 -0.71 -16.11
C ALA A 77 -13.23 0.75 -16.46
N VAL A 78 -13.21 1.65 -15.47
CA VAL A 78 -12.79 3.05 -15.65
C VAL A 78 -11.34 3.14 -16.17
N ALA A 79 -10.41 2.39 -15.56
CA ALA A 79 -9.03 2.35 -16.02
C ALA A 79 -8.90 1.82 -17.45
N LEU A 80 -9.63 0.75 -17.79
CA LEU A 80 -9.62 0.17 -19.15
C LEU A 80 -10.22 1.12 -20.18
N ALA A 81 -11.30 1.81 -19.85
CA ALA A 81 -11.93 2.80 -20.75
C ALA A 81 -11.00 4.02 -20.99
N ARG A 82 -10.27 4.47 -19.96
CA ARG A 82 -9.36 5.62 -20.08
C ARG A 82 -8.11 5.33 -20.91
N GLN A 83 -7.51 4.14 -20.77
CA GLN A 83 -6.15 3.87 -21.26
C GLN A 83 -5.95 2.47 -21.88
N GLY A 84 -6.99 1.69 -22.05
CA GLY A 84 -6.93 0.36 -22.68
C GLY A 84 -6.26 -0.74 -21.84
N LYS A 85 -5.74 -0.40 -20.66
CA LYS A 85 -5.03 -1.32 -19.74
C LYS A 85 -5.23 -0.93 -18.27
N THR A 86 -4.84 -1.81 -17.34
CA THR A 86 -4.89 -1.50 -15.91
C THR A 86 -3.82 -0.47 -15.51
N ASN A 87 -4.04 0.26 -14.41
CA ASN A 87 -3.05 1.22 -13.90
C ASN A 87 -1.68 0.59 -13.63
N GLN A 88 -1.66 -0.65 -13.15
CA GLN A 88 -0.43 -1.41 -12.90
C GLN A 88 0.41 -1.62 -14.18
N ALA A 89 -0.22 -1.74 -15.34
CA ALA A 89 0.45 -1.99 -16.61
C ALA A 89 1.01 -0.72 -17.30
N LEU A 90 0.74 0.48 -16.78
CA LEU A 90 1.30 1.72 -17.30
C LEU A 90 2.83 1.76 -17.19
N GLN A 91 3.51 2.30 -18.22
CA GLN A 91 4.97 2.41 -18.28
C GLN A 91 5.43 3.76 -18.86
N GLY A 92 6.58 4.23 -18.38
CA GLY A 92 7.22 5.44 -18.94
C GLY A 92 6.26 6.64 -18.99
N GLN A 93 6.17 7.30 -20.14
CA GLN A 93 5.31 8.48 -20.36
C GLN A 93 3.81 8.22 -20.19
N GLU A 94 3.35 6.96 -20.29
CA GLU A 94 1.94 6.64 -20.06
C GLU A 94 1.52 6.98 -18.62
N ILE A 95 2.45 6.88 -17.67
CA ILE A 95 2.22 7.26 -16.28
C ILE A 95 1.84 8.74 -16.21
N ASP A 96 2.63 9.60 -16.81
CA ASP A 96 2.39 11.05 -16.78
C ASP A 96 1.10 11.43 -17.53
N THR A 97 0.82 10.75 -18.66
CA THR A 97 -0.35 11.01 -19.48
C THR A 97 -1.67 10.62 -18.79
N HIS A 98 -1.71 9.45 -18.15
CA HIS A 98 -2.98 8.86 -17.68
C HIS A 98 -3.27 9.02 -16.17
N LEU A 99 -2.30 9.49 -15.39
CA LEU A 99 -2.53 9.67 -13.95
C LEU A 99 -3.37 10.90 -13.61
N HIS A 100 -3.44 11.90 -14.51
CA HIS A 100 -4.13 13.16 -14.26
C HIS A 100 -3.78 13.72 -12.86
N LEU A 101 -2.47 13.81 -12.58
CA LEU A 101 -1.95 14.21 -11.28
C LEU A 101 -2.09 15.72 -11.11
N GLN A 102 -2.76 16.17 -10.05
CA GLN A 102 -2.85 17.58 -9.73
C GLN A 102 -1.50 18.13 -9.22
N ASP A 103 -1.21 19.41 -9.46
CA ASP A 103 0.05 20.06 -9.07
C ASP A 103 0.34 19.94 -7.57
N ALA A 104 -0.67 20.09 -6.74
CA ALA A 104 -0.53 19.94 -5.28
C ALA A 104 -0.15 18.51 -4.90
N ALA A 105 -0.73 17.51 -5.58
CA ALA A 105 -0.44 16.10 -5.38
C ALA A 105 0.99 15.75 -5.85
N ALA A 106 1.45 16.33 -6.96
CA ALA A 106 2.81 16.18 -7.45
C ALA A 106 3.84 16.74 -6.46
N LYS A 107 3.60 17.95 -5.92
CA LYS A 107 4.46 18.57 -4.90
C LYS A 107 4.52 17.72 -3.63
N PHE A 108 3.37 17.23 -3.17
CA PHE A 108 3.30 16.35 -1.99
C PHE A 108 4.09 15.06 -2.22
N LEU A 109 3.91 14.40 -3.37
CA LEU A 109 4.64 13.18 -3.72
C LEU A 109 6.15 13.40 -3.75
N ASN A 110 6.62 14.48 -4.40
CA ASN A 110 8.05 14.78 -4.49
C ASN A 110 8.66 14.99 -3.09
N THR A 111 7.95 15.70 -2.22
CA THR A 111 8.38 15.90 -0.82
C THR A 111 8.43 14.57 -0.06
N ALA A 112 7.41 13.71 -0.20
CA ALA A 112 7.36 12.42 0.45
C ALA A 112 8.46 11.48 -0.09
N ALA A 113 8.66 11.43 -1.40
CA ALA A 113 9.69 10.62 -2.05
C ALA A 113 11.11 11.01 -1.59
N ALA A 114 11.40 12.32 -1.53
CA ALA A 114 12.67 12.83 -1.02
C ALA A 114 12.90 12.44 0.45
N ARG A 115 11.90 12.63 1.32
CA ARG A 115 11.98 12.28 2.74
C ARG A 115 12.16 10.78 2.98
N LEU A 116 11.56 9.94 2.15
CA LEU A 116 11.58 8.48 2.28
C LEU A 116 12.71 7.82 1.47
N GLY A 117 13.53 8.60 0.77
CA GLY A 117 14.62 8.10 -0.04
C GLY A 117 14.15 7.16 -1.17
N TRP A 118 13.02 7.47 -1.80
CA TRP A 118 12.45 6.62 -2.83
C TRP A 118 13.21 6.72 -4.15
N SER A 119 13.35 5.57 -4.82
CA SER A 119 13.77 5.51 -6.21
C SER A 119 12.65 5.97 -7.15
N ALA A 120 12.98 6.32 -8.38
CA ALA A 120 11.99 6.62 -9.41
C ALA A 120 10.98 5.47 -9.59
N ARG A 121 11.45 4.21 -9.49
CA ARG A 121 10.59 3.03 -9.54
C ARG A 121 9.57 3.01 -8.40
N SER A 122 10.01 3.29 -7.17
CA SER A 122 9.12 3.33 -6.00
C SER A 122 8.08 4.44 -6.14
N THR A 123 8.49 5.60 -6.65
CA THR A 123 7.61 6.74 -6.93
C THR A 123 6.55 6.40 -7.98
N HIS A 124 6.95 5.80 -9.12
CA HIS A 124 6.00 5.38 -10.16
C HIS A 124 5.01 4.32 -9.65
N ARG A 125 5.45 3.40 -8.78
CA ARG A 125 4.54 2.41 -8.17
C ARG A 125 3.53 3.07 -7.26
N ALA A 126 3.95 4.01 -6.42
CA ALA A 126 3.04 4.77 -5.55
C ALA A 126 2.02 5.57 -6.38
N LEU A 127 2.44 6.16 -7.50
CA LEU A 127 1.55 6.86 -8.42
C LEU A 127 0.48 5.94 -9.01
N LYS A 128 0.83 4.74 -9.44
CA LYS A 128 -0.14 3.75 -9.96
C LYS A 128 -1.16 3.31 -8.91
N VAL A 129 -0.72 3.19 -7.66
CA VAL A 129 -1.60 2.92 -6.52
C VAL A 129 -2.51 4.12 -6.27
N ALA A 130 -1.98 5.34 -6.24
CA ALA A 130 -2.75 6.57 -6.06
C ALA A 130 -3.84 6.74 -7.14
N ARG A 131 -3.53 6.45 -8.42
CA ARG A 131 -4.53 6.46 -9.49
C ARG A 131 -5.61 5.40 -9.25
N THR A 132 -5.23 4.23 -8.78
CA THR A 132 -6.20 3.16 -8.46
C THR A 132 -7.12 3.56 -7.31
N ILE A 133 -6.59 4.22 -6.29
CA ILE A 133 -7.39 4.78 -5.18
C ILE A 133 -8.36 5.85 -5.72
N ALA A 134 -7.90 6.73 -6.61
CA ALA A 134 -8.76 7.74 -7.24
C ALA A 134 -9.85 7.10 -8.11
N ASP A 135 -9.54 6.04 -8.87
CA ASP A 135 -10.55 5.28 -9.64
C ASP A 135 -11.58 4.62 -8.73
N LEU A 136 -11.17 4.08 -7.59
CA LEU A 136 -12.08 3.50 -6.57
C LEU A 136 -12.96 4.57 -5.93
N ALA A 137 -12.46 5.80 -5.78
CA ALA A 137 -13.22 6.94 -5.28
C ALA A 137 -14.09 7.62 -6.36
N GLY A 138 -14.03 7.18 -7.63
CA GLY A 138 -14.72 7.82 -8.75
C GLY A 138 -14.17 9.20 -9.11
N ALA A 139 -12.95 9.54 -8.68
CA ALA A 139 -12.35 10.83 -8.90
C ALA A 139 -11.74 10.94 -10.32
N PRO A 140 -11.98 12.04 -11.05
CA PRO A 140 -11.43 12.23 -12.40
C PRO A 140 -9.92 12.44 -12.40
N SER A 141 -9.37 13.02 -11.34
CA SER A 141 -7.95 13.33 -11.18
C SER A 141 -7.36 12.69 -9.91
N THR A 142 -6.04 12.58 -9.88
CA THR A 142 -5.30 12.08 -8.71
C THR A 142 -4.93 13.25 -7.81
N GLU A 143 -5.52 13.33 -6.65
CA GLU A 143 -5.40 14.39 -5.66
C GLU A 143 -4.44 14.04 -4.53
N VAL A 144 -4.15 15.02 -3.66
CA VAL A 144 -3.26 14.86 -2.49
C VAL A 144 -3.69 13.71 -1.59
N GLY A 145 -4.99 13.56 -1.33
CA GLY A 145 -5.54 12.49 -0.49
C GLY A 145 -5.20 11.10 -1.01
N HIS A 146 -5.37 10.88 -2.33
CA HIS A 146 -5.07 9.61 -2.98
C HIS A 146 -3.57 9.28 -2.94
N VAL A 147 -2.72 10.30 -3.12
CA VAL A 147 -1.26 10.13 -3.02
C VAL A 147 -0.85 9.86 -1.57
N ALA A 148 -1.43 10.56 -0.60
CA ALA A 148 -1.12 10.37 0.82
C ALA A 148 -1.46 8.94 1.28
N GLU A 149 -2.60 8.40 0.87
CA GLU A 149 -2.99 7.01 1.14
C GLU A 149 -2.02 6.03 0.48
N ALA A 150 -1.69 6.23 -0.79
CA ALA A 150 -0.72 5.37 -1.50
C ALA A 150 0.67 5.37 -0.83
N VAL A 151 1.11 6.50 -0.28
CA VAL A 151 2.36 6.62 0.48
C VAL A 151 2.31 5.78 1.76
N GLN A 152 1.18 5.75 2.46
CA GLN A 152 1.03 4.96 3.69
C GLN A 152 1.27 3.46 3.44
N TYR A 153 0.75 2.91 2.34
CA TYR A 153 0.97 1.51 1.97
C TYR A 153 2.43 1.13 1.66
N ARG A 154 3.35 2.08 1.66
CA ARG A 154 4.78 1.84 1.41
C ARG A 154 5.70 2.19 2.59
N ARG A 155 5.14 2.51 3.75
CA ARG A 155 5.90 2.94 4.95
C ARG A 155 6.12 1.83 5.96
N VAL A 156 5.27 0.81 5.99
CA VAL A 156 5.16 -0.16 7.09
C VAL A 156 6.46 -0.90 7.42
N LEU A 157 7.27 -1.27 6.42
CA LEU A 157 8.49 -2.06 6.64
C LEU A 157 9.79 -1.21 6.66
N ARG A 158 9.68 0.11 6.65
CA ARG A 158 10.85 1.03 6.68
C ARG A 158 10.98 1.81 7.99
N SER A 159 10.12 1.58 8.97
CA SER A 159 10.28 2.20 10.29
C SER A 159 11.41 1.46 11.03
N PRO A 160 12.50 2.13 11.43
CA PRO A 160 13.48 1.54 12.33
C PRO A 160 12.80 1.21 13.65
N VAL A 161 13.05 0.03 14.16
CA VAL A 161 12.69 -0.39 15.52
C VAL A 161 13.61 0.31 16.51
#